data_ede13f901f0d31a645138ca0875b9551
#
_entry.id   ede13f901f0d31a645138ca0875b9551
#
_cell.length_a   1.000
_cell.length_b   1.000
_cell.length_c   1.000
_cell.angle_alpha   90.00
_cell.angle_beta   90.00
_cell.angle_gamma   90.00
#
_symmetry.space_group_name_H-M   'P 1'
#
loop_
_entity.id
_entity.type
_entity.pdbx_description
1 polymer ?
#
loop_
_entity_poly.entity_id
_entity_poly.type
_entity_poly.pdbx_seq_one_letter_code
_entity_poly.pdbx_strand_id
1 'polypeptide(L)'
;MKHLLPLFAFYLLFCTATLSGQDGGAESSPSSGGGAIGRVVGSNYVLKPSDVIQVEVYQEPDLEKTVRIEGDGTVALALVGKIKVAGMTVAESKSLINDLYNRDYLVDPQVSLLVVSFSPKVLHILGSVAKPGVVQIPPDRVLTLTEALSMVGGVTRLGNSRAIKIKRVDQDGRTRQMEVNFSKIVQDSDVKDLVLNEGDTIWVPERII
;
A
#
# COMPACT_ATOMS: atom_id res chain seq x y z
N MET A 1 -46.35 -60.48 -1.15
CA MET A 1 -46.31 -61.12 0.20
C MET A 1 -45.79 -60.10 1.13
N LYS A 2 -46.66 -59.43 1.80
CA LYS A 2 -46.98 -59.51 3.24
C LYS A 2 -46.03 -58.73 4.09
N HIS A 3 -46.50 -57.53 4.53
CA HIS A 3 -46.80 -57.14 5.92
C HIS A 3 -45.57 -56.63 6.69
N LEU A 4 -45.51 -55.57 7.46
CA LEU A 4 -46.52 -54.95 8.33
C LEU A 4 -45.87 -53.72 8.99
N LEU A 5 -46.57 -52.58 9.01
CA LEU A 5 -46.38 -51.53 10.03
C LEU A 5 -46.93 -52.00 11.39
N PRO A 6 -46.50 -51.47 12.54
CA PRO A 6 -47.18 -50.34 13.17
C PRO A 6 -46.27 -49.37 13.90
N LEU A 7 -46.44 -48.05 13.90
CA LEU A 7 -47.36 -47.24 14.75
C LEU A 7 -47.26 -47.45 16.27
N PHE A 8 -46.65 -46.45 16.98
CA PHE A 8 -47.00 -46.02 18.36
C PHE A 8 -46.18 -44.70 18.59
N ALA A 9 -46.75 -43.55 18.54
CA ALA A 9 -47.61 -42.85 19.48
C ALA A 9 -46.87 -42.25 20.69
N PHE A 10 -46.84 -40.93 20.68
CA PHE A 10 -47.13 -40.04 21.78
C PHE A 10 -46.33 -40.17 23.09
N TYR A 11 -45.48 -39.17 23.38
CA TYR A 11 -45.50 -38.58 24.73
C TYR A 11 -45.04 -37.10 24.68
N LEU A 12 -45.99 -36.28 24.99
CA LEU A 12 -45.88 -34.84 25.23
C LEU A 12 -45.55 -34.68 26.72
N LEU A 13 -44.44 -34.11 27.08
CA LEU A 13 -44.26 -33.59 28.43
C LEU A 13 -43.62 -32.21 28.41
N PHE A 14 -44.43 -31.30 28.80
CA PHE A 14 -44.16 -29.92 29.20
C PHE A 14 -43.29 -29.92 30.44
N CYS A 15 -42.19 -29.20 30.48
CA CYS A 15 -41.68 -28.66 31.72
C CYS A 15 -40.96 -27.33 31.49
N THR A 16 -41.39 -26.41 32.28
CA THR A 16 -41.16 -24.99 32.37
C THR A 16 -39.74 -24.65 32.88
N ALA A 17 -39.24 -23.54 32.34
CA ALA A 17 -38.43 -22.47 32.97
C ALA A 17 -37.40 -22.82 34.06
N THR A 18 -36.17 -22.39 33.84
CA THR A 18 -35.48 -21.47 34.76
C THR A 18 -34.41 -20.67 34.04
N LEU A 19 -34.53 -19.41 34.23
CA LEU A 19 -33.59 -18.33 33.93
C LEU A 19 -32.40 -18.41 34.92
N SER A 20 -31.16 -18.38 34.47
CA SER A 20 -30.02 -17.72 35.15
C SER A 20 -28.68 -18.10 34.50
N GLY A 21 -27.83 -17.14 34.34
CA GLY A 21 -26.37 -17.34 34.20
C GLY A 21 -25.76 -16.79 32.93
N GLN A 22 -25.54 -15.56 32.99
CA GLN A 22 -24.62 -14.74 32.25
C GLN A 22 -23.19 -15.27 32.48
N ASP A 23 -22.49 -15.63 31.42
CA ASP A 23 -21.04 -15.52 31.39
C ASP A 23 -20.60 -15.28 29.94
N GLY A 24 -20.07 -14.09 29.77
CA GLY A 24 -19.52 -13.59 28.53
C GLY A 24 -18.19 -14.27 28.22
N GLY A 25 -18.22 -15.28 27.41
CA GLY A 25 -17.07 -15.76 26.66
C GLY A 25 -16.94 -14.94 25.39
N ALA A 26 -16.11 -13.92 25.39
CA ALA A 26 -15.67 -13.25 24.18
C ALA A 26 -14.79 -14.24 23.41
N GLU A 27 -15.40 -14.98 22.49
CA GLU A 27 -14.67 -15.65 21.44
C GLU A 27 -14.05 -14.56 20.54
N SER A 28 -12.77 -14.29 20.80
CA SER A 28 -11.92 -13.57 19.87
C SER A 28 -11.83 -14.40 18.59
N SER A 29 -12.63 -14.05 17.61
CA SER A 29 -12.42 -14.51 16.23
C SER A 29 -11.00 -14.19 15.84
N PRO A 30 -10.21 -15.14 15.32
CA PRO A 30 -8.93 -14.80 14.74
C PRO A 30 -9.21 -13.85 13.57
N SER A 31 -8.71 -12.63 13.66
CA SER A 31 -8.68 -11.72 12.54
C SER A 31 -7.90 -12.45 11.44
N SER A 32 -8.63 -12.93 10.45
CA SER A 32 -8.03 -13.43 9.22
C SER A 32 -7.14 -12.32 8.69
N GLY A 33 -5.83 -12.60 8.71
CA GLY A 33 -4.85 -11.74 8.11
C GLY A 33 -5.30 -11.39 6.70
N GLY A 34 -5.54 -10.08 6.49
CA GLY A 34 -5.88 -9.56 5.18
C GLY A 34 -4.77 -9.97 4.22
N GLY A 35 -5.04 -10.96 3.39
CA GLY A 35 -4.22 -11.24 2.24
C GLY A 35 -4.06 -9.93 1.50
N ALA A 36 -2.82 -9.53 1.25
CA ALA A 36 -2.52 -8.39 0.41
C ALA A 36 -3.18 -8.65 -0.94
N ILE A 37 -4.35 -8.04 -1.14
CA ILE A 37 -5.01 -8.04 -2.44
C ILE A 37 -4.06 -7.26 -3.33
N GLY A 38 -3.35 -7.97 -4.19
CA GLY A 38 -2.48 -7.38 -5.19
C GLY A 38 -3.27 -6.31 -5.93
N ARG A 39 -2.91 -5.07 -5.71
CA ARG A 39 -3.60 -3.95 -6.37
C ARG A 39 -3.23 -4.03 -7.83
N VAL A 40 -4.22 -4.23 -8.69
CA VAL A 40 -4.02 -4.18 -10.15
C VAL A 40 -3.60 -2.76 -10.51
N VAL A 41 -2.32 -2.59 -10.68
CA VAL A 41 -1.73 -1.34 -11.15
C VAL A 41 -1.86 -1.28 -12.65
N GLY A 42 -2.14 -0.09 -13.18
CA GLY A 42 -2.19 0.11 -14.62
C GLY A 42 -0.86 -0.31 -15.29
N SER A 43 -0.93 -0.82 -16.49
CA SER A 43 0.22 -1.27 -17.30
C SER A 43 1.33 -0.21 -17.45
N ASN A 44 1.01 1.06 -17.22
CA ASN A 44 1.93 2.21 -17.34
C ASN A 44 2.73 2.51 -16.05
N TYR A 45 2.54 1.74 -14.96
CA TYR A 45 3.33 1.93 -13.76
C TYR A 45 4.81 1.63 -14.04
N VAL A 46 5.71 2.54 -13.67
CA VAL A 46 7.15 2.37 -13.80
C VAL A 46 7.69 1.68 -12.55
N LEU A 47 8.27 0.50 -12.73
CA LEU A 47 8.84 -0.33 -11.67
C LEU A 47 10.05 0.36 -11.02
N LYS A 48 10.13 0.26 -9.69
CA LYS A 48 11.19 0.86 -8.88
C LYS A 48 11.91 -0.21 -8.06
N PRO A 49 13.16 0.05 -7.65
CA PRO A 49 13.82 -0.76 -6.62
C PRO A 49 12.95 -0.87 -5.36
N SER A 50 12.98 -2.03 -4.73
CA SER A 50 12.17 -2.43 -3.56
C SER A 50 10.70 -2.73 -3.84
N ASP A 51 10.17 -2.53 -5.05
CA ASP A 51 8.86 -3.08 -5.41
C ASP A 51 8.91 -4.63 -5.36
N VAL A 52 7.77 -5.22 -5.03
CA VAL A 52 7.60 -6.69 -5.07
C VAL A 52 6.67 -7.01 -6.23
N ILE A 53 7.16 -7.82 -7.15
CA ILE A 53 6.41 -8.28 -8.32
C ILE A 53 6.17 -9.79 -8.25
N GLN A 54 5.04 -10.22 -8.74
CA GLN A 54 4.72 -11.61 -8.99
C GLN A 54 4.71 -11.82 -10.50
N VAL A 55 5.48 -12.79 -10.94
CA VAL A 55 5.57 -13.23 -12.33
C VAL A 55 4.97 -14.62 -12.40
N GLU A 56 4.00 -14.77 -13.29
CA GLU A 56 3.33 -16.05 -13.56
C GLU A 56 3.44 -16.35 -15.05
N VAL A 57 3.66 -17.60 -15.41
CA VAL A 57 3.66 -18.09 -16.78
C VAL A 57 2.54 -19.11 -16.90
N TYR A 58 1.63 -18.88 -17.83
CA TYR A 58 0.46 -19.74 -18.03
C TYR A 58 0.89 -21.19 -18.33
N GLN A 59 0.30 -22.14 -17.63
CA GLN A 59 0.59 -23.59 -17.66
C GLN A 59 1.97 -24.00 -17.14
N GLU A 60 2.76 -23.07 -16.57
CA GLU A 60 4.08 -23.34 -16.02
C GLU A 60 4.17 -22.90 -14.54
N PRO A 61 3.53 -23.62 -13.61
CA PRO A 61 3.48 -23.23 -12.19
C PRO A 61 4.86 -23.23 -11.52
N ASP A 62 5.81 -24.01 -12.04
CA ASP A 62 7.19 -24.06 -11.52
C ASP A 62 7.97 -22.76 -11.80
N LEU A 63 7.49 -21.92 -12.72
CA LEU A 63 8.07 -20.62 -13.05
C LEU A 63 7.42 -19.47 -12.32
N GLU A 64 6.31 -19.72 -11.60
CA GLU A 64 5.68 -18.72 -10.76
C GLU A 64 6.62 -18.26 -9.65
N LYS A 65 6.82 -16.96 -9.56
CA LYS A 65 7.71 -16.39 -8.55
C LYS A 65 7.29 -15.01 -8.10
N THR A 66 7.24 -14.82 -6.78
CA THR A 66 7.15 -13.50 -6.16
C THR A 66 8.55 -13.06 -5.75
N VAL A 67 9.00 -11.95 -6.34
CA VAL A 67 10.37 -11.43 -6.14
C VAL A 67 10.37 -9.94 -5.86
N ARG A 68 11.32 -9.50 -5.04
CA ARG A 68 11.59 -8.08 -4.81
C ARG A 68 12.61 -7.59 -5.83
N ILE A 69 12.37 -6.41 -6.41
CA ILE A 69 13.34 -5.72 -7.25
C ILE A 69 14.52 -5.28 -6.37
N GLU A 70 15.71 -5.76 -6.67
CA GLU A 70 16.94 -5.44 -5.93
C GLU A 70 17.30 -3.95 -6.09
N GLY A 71 18.21 -3.45 -5.24
CA GLY A 71 18.63 -2.04 -5.28
C GLY A 71 19.30 -1.61 -6.59
N ASP A 72 19.89 -2.58 -7.32
CA ASP A 72 20.45 -2.37 -8.66
C ASP A 72 19.40 -2.35 -9.78
N GLY A 73 18.13 -2.60 -9.42
CA GLY A 73 16.99 -2.63 -10.33
C GLY A 73 16.78 -3.96 -11.03
N THR A 74 17.40 -5.03 -10.56
CA THR A 74 17.28 -6.36 -11.15
C THR A 74 16.31 -7.26 -10.37
N VAL A 75 15.84 -8.31 -11.04
CA VAL A 75 15.10 -9.44 -10.44
C VAL A 75 15.70 -10.75 -10.95
N ALA A 76 15.68 -11.78 -10.10
CA ALA A 76 16.14 -13.11 -10.45
C ALA A 76 14.94 -14.02 -10.73
N LEU A 77 14.76 -14.42 -11.98
CA LEU A 77 13.73 -15.35 -12.43
C LEU A 77 14.31 -16.74 -12.72
N ALA A 78 13.48 -17.76 -12.59
CA ALA A 78 13.87 -19.12 -12.95
C ALA A 78 14.22 -19.18 -14.45
N LEU A 79 15.20 -20.01 -14.80
CA LEU A 79 15.75 -20.22 -16.16
C LEU A 79 16.45 -18.99 -16.76
N VAL A 80 15.82 -17.81 -16.73
CA VAL A 80 16.32 -16.58 -17.36
C VAL A 80 17.44 -15.92 -16.55
N GLY A 81 17.49 -16.15 -15.22
CA GLY A 81 18.50 -15.54 -14.36
C GLY A 81 18.15 -14.09 -13.97
N LYS A 82 19.20 -13.25 -13.80
CA LYS A 82 19.05 -11.85 -13.41
C LYS A 82 18.75 -10.97 -14.62
N ILE A 83 17.64 -10.20 -14.54
CA ILE A 83 17.23 -9.24 -15.55
C ILE A 83 16.92 -7.89 -14.92
N LYS A 84 17.19 -6.80 -15.65
CA LYS A 84 16.92 -5.44 -15.19
C LYS A 84 15.51 -5.03 -15.59
N VAL A 85 14.69 -4.66 -14.59
CA VAL A 85 13.30 -4.25 -14.78
C VAL A 85 12.99 -2.86 -14.21
N ALA A 86 13.80 -2.35 -13.28
CA ALA A 86 13.60 -1.02 -12.74
C ALA A 86 13.77 0.06 -13.81
N GLY A 87 12.86 1.05 -13.80
CA GLY A 87 12.78 2.10 -14.81
C GLY A 87 11.93 1.75 -16.03
N MET A 88 11.52 0.48 -16.16
CA MET A 88 10.59 0.03 -17.19
C MET A 88 9.17 0.07 -16.66
N THR A 89 8.19 0.21 -17.55
CA THR A 89 6.78 0.02 -17.20
C THR A 89 6.47 -1.46 -16.97
N VAL A 90 5.35 -1.75 -16.30
CA VAL A 90 4.86 -3.12 -16.13
C VAL A 90 4.67 -3.80 -17.49
N ALA A 91 4.16 -3.07 -18.49
CA ALA A 91 3.96 -3.60 -19.84
C ALA A 91 5.29 -3.95 -20.54
N GLU A 92 6.28 -3.05 -20.48
CA GLU A 92 7.60 -3.29 -21.08
C GLU A 92 8.33 -4.45 -20.39
N SER A 93 8.28 -4.51 -19.05
CA SER A 93 8.89 -5.60 -18.29
C SER A 93 8.23 -6.94 -18.59
N LYS A 94 6.90 -6.96 -18.71
CA LYS A 94 6.16 -8.16 -19.14
C LYS A 94 6.61 -8.63 -20.53
N SER A 95 6.72 -7.71 -21.49
CA SER A 95 7.16 -8.04 -22.86
C SER A 95 8.58 -8.59 -22.86
N LEU A 96 9.50 -7.93 -22.14
CA LEU A 96 10.88 -8.38 -22.01
C LEU A 96 10.97 -9.80 -21.43
N ILE A 97 10.23 -10.10 -20.38
CA ILE A 97 10.23 -11.41 -19.75
C ILE A 97 9.65 -12.46 -20.70
N ASN A 98 8.57 -12.12 -21.42
CA ASN A 98 7.95 -12.98 -22.41
C ASN A 98 8.94 -13.34 -23.54
N ASP A 99 9.65 -12.34 -24.07
CA ASP A 99 10.63 -12.52 -25.15
C ASP A 99 11.81 -13.39 -24.71
N LEU A 100 12.28 -13.24 -23.46
CA LEU A 100 13.37 -14.03 -22.89
C LEU A 100 12.98 -15.51 -22.73
N TYR A 101 11.78 -15.79 -22.22
CA TYR A 101 11.28 -17.15 -22.13
C TYR A 101 11.03 -17.78 -23.51
N ASN A 102 10.45 -17.01 -24.44
CA ASN A 102 10.14 -17.48 -25.80
C ASN A 102 11.40 -17.82 -26.62
N ARG A 103 12.49 -17.07 -26.37
CA ARG A 103 13.72 -17.25 -27.14
C ARG A 103 14.44 -18.58 -26.83
N ASP A 104 14.48 -18.96 -25.54
CA ASP A 104 15.42 -20.02 -25.11
C ASP A 104 14.74 -21.20 -24.37
N TYR A 105 13.49 -21.04 -23.88
CA TYR A 105 12.91 -22.00 -22.94
C TYR A 105 11.50 -22.47 -23.25
N LEU A 106 10.63 -21.62 -23.78
CA LEU A 106 9.21 -21.91 -23.98
C LEU A 106 8.76 -21.53 -25.39
N VAL A 107 7.67 -22.12 -25.87
CA VAL A 107 7.06 -21.77 -27.15
C VAL A 107 5.79 -20.97 -26.87
N ASP A 108 5.73 -19.72 -27.33
CA ASP A 108 4.60 -18.79 -27.17
C ASP A 108 4.11 -18.65 -25.70
N PRO A 109 5.02 -18.30 -24.76
CA PRO A 109 4.66 -18.18 -23.34
C PRO A 109 3.69 -17.03 -23.11
N GLN A 110 2.72 -17.24 -22.22
CA GLN A 110 1.80 -16.19 -21.75
C GLN A 110 2.21 -15.74 -20.36
N VAL A 111 2.99 -14.66 -20.29
CA VAL A 111 3.49 -14.11 -19.01
C VAL A 111 2.47 -13.14 -18.42
N SER A 112 2.19 -13.26 -17.13
CA SER A 112 1.48 -12.28 -16.32
C SER A 112 2.45 -11.64 -15.33
N LEU A 113 2.39 -10.31 -15.16
CA LEU A 113 3.21 -9.57 -14.21
C LEU A 113 2.31 -8.67 -13.36
N LEU A 114 2.32 -8.92 -12.05
CA LEU A 114 1.55 -8.17 -11.06
C LEU A 114 2.49 -7.49 -10.07
N VAL A 115 2.18 -6.23 -9.70
CA VAL A 115 2.87 -5.57 -8.60
C VAL A 115 2.12 -5.88 -7.31
N VAL A 116 2.73 -6.68 -6.44
CA VAL A 116 2.15 -7.12 -5.17
C VAL A 116 2.32 -6.06 -4.09
N SER A 117 3.49 -5.40 -4.08
CA SER A 117 3.81 -4.35 -3.11
C SER A 117 4.71 -3.29 -3.73
N PHE A 118 4.41 -2.03 -3.41
CA PHE A 118 5.16 -0.88 -3.90
C PHE A 118 6.25 -0.48 -2.92
N SER A 119 7.34 0.05 -3.45
CA SER A 119 8.30 0.80 -2.64
C SER A 119 7.57 1.99 -2.01
N PRO A 120 7.56 2.11 -0.67
CA PRO A 120 6.82 3.18 -0.02
C PRO A 120 7.46 4.52 -0.34
N LYS A 121 6.68 5.42 -0.94
CA LYS A 121 7.05 6.83 -1.07
C LYS A 121 6.84 7.49 0.29
N VAL A 122 7.87 8.11 0.81
CA VAL A 122 7.82 8.75 2.14
C VAL A 122 8.24 10.21 2.08
N LEU A 123 7.75 10.97 3.04
CA LEU A 123 8.21 12.32 3.36
C LEU A 123 8.43 12.45 4.87
N HIS A 124 9.16 13.47 5.27
CA HIS A 124 9.52 13.71 6.67
C HIS A 124 8.85 14.98 7.18
N ILE A 125 8.20 14.89 8.36
CA ILE A 125 7.61 16.06 9.03
C ILE A 125 8.29 16.23 10.39
N LEU A 126 8.89 17.39 10.59
CA LEU A 126 9.69 17.73 11.75
C LEU A 126 9.23 19.04 12.38
N GLY A 127 9.63 19.26 13.62
CA GLY A 127 9.36 20.51 14.38
C GLY A 127 8.06 20.46 15.17
N SER A 128 7.37 21.60 15.26
CA SER A 128 6.23 21.80 16.16
C SER A 128 4.93 21.25 15.63
N VAL A 129 4.88 19.94 15.37
CA VAL A 129 3.68 19.15 15.08
C VAL A 129 3.39 18.17 16.22
N ALA A 130 2.16 17.63 16.30
CA ALA A 130 1.79 16.76 17.41
C ALA A 130 2.60 15.44 17.43
N LYS A 131 2.89 14.85 16.28
CA LYS A 131 3.64 13.59 16.14
C LYS A 131 4.64 13.71 14.97
N PRO A 132 5.84 14.30 15.21
CA PRO A 132 6.88 14.35 14.18
C PRO A 132 7.27 12.95 13.72
N GLY A 133 7.55 12.78 12.42
CA GLY A 133 7.94 11.48 11.90
C GLY A 133 7.89 11.39 10.39
N VAL A 134 7.86 10.14 9.93
CA VAL A 134 7.78 9.77 8.52
C VAL A 134 6.32 9.54 8.14
N VAL A 135 5.89 10.17 7.06
CA VAL A 135 4.55 10.00 6.49
C VAL A 135 4.67 9.29 5.15
N GLN A 136 3.87 8.26 4.95
CA GLN A 136 3.80 7.55 3.68
C GLN A 136 2.84 8.26 2.73
N ILE A 137 3.28 8.44 1.49
CA ILE A 137 2.44 8.97 0.41
C ILE A 137 1.64 7.81 -0.17
N PRO A 138 0.30 7.90 -0.21
CA PRO A 138 -0.53 6.87 -0.84
C PRO A 138 -0.15 6.68 -2.32
N PRO A 139 -0.05 5.44 -2.83
CA PRO A 139 0.37 5.19 -4.22
C PRO A 139 -0.67 5.60 -5.26
N ASP A 140 -1.92 5.74 -4.86
CA ASP A 140 -3.10 5.95 -5.70
C ASP A 140 -3.56 7.39 -5.83
N ARG A 141 -3.00 8.29 -5.02
CA ARG A 141 -3.37 9.70 -5.01
C ARG A 141 -2.21 10.61 -4.62
N VAL A 142 -2.36 11.87 -4.96
CA VAL A 142 -1.42 12.90 -4.50
C VAL A 142 -1.68 13.23 -3.04
N LEU A 143 -0.63 13.46 -2.27
CA LEU A 143 -0.72 13.90 -0.88
C LEU A 143 -0.49 15.41 -0.82
N THR A 144 -1.39 16.12 -0.16
CA THR A 144 -1.28 17.56 0.04
C THR A 144 -0.67 17.91 1.40
N LEU A 145 -0.23 19.15 1.56
CA LEU A 145 0.32 19.64 2.82
C LEU A 145 -0.71 19.55 3.97
N THR A 146 -1.97 19.87 3.69
CA THR A 146 -3.05 19.78 4.68
C THR A 146 -3.28 18.34 5.12
N GLU A 147 -3.33 17.40 4.19
CA GLU A 147 -3.48 15.98 4.51
C GLU A 147 -2.29 15.45 5.32
N ALA A 148 -1.06 15.76 4.88
CA ALA A 148 0.15 15.32 5.56
C ALA A 148 0.25 15.84 7.00
N LEU A 149 -0.06 17.12 7.22
CA LEU A 149 -0.12 17.69 8.56
C LEU A 149 -1.22 17.07 9.41
N SER A 150 -2.38 16.77 8.82
CA SER A 150 -3.48 16.09 9.52
C SER A 150 -3.09 14.68 9.99
N MET A 151 -2.32 13.94 9.18
CA MET A 151 -1.83 12.59 9.52
C MET A 151 -0.91 12.60 10.75
N VAL A 152 -0.15 13.68 10.97
CA VAL A 152 0.72 13.84 12.15
C VAL A 152 0.05 14.58 13.31
N GLY A 153 -1.28 14.76 13.25
CA GLY A 153 -2.08 15.39 14.32
C GLY A 153 -2.05 16.92 14.32
N GLY A 154 -1.62 17.52 13.22
CA GLY A 154 -1.63 18.98 13.03
C GLY A 154 -0.45 19.72 13.64
N VAL A 155 -0.43 21.02 13.41
CA VAL A 155 0.55 21.96 14.01
C VAL A 155 0.19 22.23 15.46
N THR A 156 1.16 22.15 16.36
CA THR A 156 0.95 22.41 17.79
C THR A 156 0.68 23.89 18.07
N ARG A 157 0.23 24.22 19.27
CA ARG A 157 -0.02 25.61 19.70
C ARG A 157 1.24 26.49 19.67
N LEU A 158 2.41 25.89 19.81
CA LEU A 158 3.70 26.56 19.72
C LEU A 158 4.21 26.70 18.28
N GLY A 159 3.63 25.96 17.36
CA GLY A 159 4.04 25.94 15.95
C GLY A 159 3.63 27.20 15.20
N ASN A 160 4.53 27.66 14.34
CA ASN A 160 4.28 28.76 13.42
C ASN A 160 3.72 28.25 12.08
N SER A 161 2.41 28.17 11.97
CA SER A 161 1.72 27.74 10.75
C SER A 161 1.85 28.71 9.55
N ARG A 162 2.38 29.94 9.79
CA ARG A 162 2.53 30.95 8.73
C ARG A 162 3.85 30.85 7.98
N ALA A 163 4.83 30.11 8.53
CA ALA A 163 6.19 30.04 7.99
C ALA A 163 6.71 28.59 7.97
N ILE A 164 5.90 27.67 7.46
CA ILE A 164 6.31 26.27 7.30
C ILE A 164 7.33 26.19 6.18
N LYS A 165 8.48 25.57 6.46
CA LYS A 165 9.56 25.42 5.49
C LYS A 165 9.53 24.01 4.91
N ILE A 166 9.56 23.93 3.57
CA ILE A 166 9.58 22.66 2.84
C ILE A 166 10.88 22.62 2.05
N LYS A 167 11.67 21.59 2.30
CA LYS A 167 12.88 21.28 1.58
C LYS A 167 12.60 20.14 0.60
N ARG A 168 12.81 20.39 -0.67
CA ARG A 168 12.64 19.44 -1.78
C ARG A 168 13.97 19.25 -2.51
N VAL A 169 14.30 18.03 -2.82
CA VAL A 169 15.43 17.72 -3.69
C VAL A 169 14.88 17.40 -5.08
N ASP A 170 15.28 18.19 -6.07
CA ASP A 170 14.89 17.99 -7.47
C ASP A 170 15.64 16.77 -8.05
N GLN A 171 15.21 16.31 -9.23
CA GLN A 171 15.84 15.21 -9.96
C GLN A 171 17.33 15.46 -10.28
N ASP A 172 17.72 16.72 -10.39
CA ASP A 172 19.11 17.15 -10.61
C ASP A 172 19.95 17.17 -9.31
N GLY A 173 19.41 16.71 -8.19
CA GLY A 173 20.07 16.74 -6.88
C GLY A 173 20.13 18.14 -6.24
N ARG A 174 19.49 19.14 -6.84
CA ARG A 174 19.44 20.50 -6.28
C ARG A 174 18.39 20.57 -5.20
N THR A 175 18.78 21.17 -4.08
CA THR A 175 17.85 21.42 -2.97
C THR A 175 17.14 22.76 -3.17
N ARG A 176 15.82 22.73 -3.21
CA ARG A 176 14.96 23.92 -3.13
C ARG A 176 14.30 24.00 -1.77
N GLN A 177 14.27 25.22 -1.22
CA GLN A 177 13.54 25.51 0.00
C GLN A 177 12.40 26.46 -0.33
N MET A 178 11.21 26.11 0.12
CA MET A 178 9.97 26.91 -0.03
C MET A 178 9.44 27.23 1.35
N GLU A 179 8.94 28.45 1.54
CA GLU A 179 8.18 28.84 2.73
C GLU A 179 6.71 28.94 2.38
N VAL A 180 5.87 28.29 3.17
CA VAL A 180 4.44 28.15 2.93
C VAL A 180 3.66 28.68 4.11
N ASN A 181 2.68 29.54 3.83
CA ASN A 181 1.72 30.01 4.82
C ASN A 181 0.51 29.06 4.87
N PHE A 182 0.61 28.04 5.74
CA PHE A 182 -0.46 27.06 5.91
C PHE A 182 -1.76 27.67 6.45
N SER A 183 -1.67 28.71 7.29
CA SER A 183 -2.86 29.41 7.76
C SER A 183 -3.70 30.00 6.63
N LYS A 184 -3.07 30.48 5.56
CA LYS A 184 -3.78 30.97 4.37
C LYS A 184 -4.46 29.84 3.62
N ILE A 185 -3.78 28.69 3.46
CA ILE A 185 -4.35 27.53 2.76
C ILE A 185 -5.63 27.05 3.45
N VAL A 186 -5.66 27.06 4.79
CA VAL A 186 -6.83 26.61 5.56
C VAL A 186 -7.96 27.63 5.58
N GLN A 187 -7.64 28.93 5.57
CA GLN A 187 -8.63 30.02 5.73
C GLN A 187 -9.21 30.51 4.42
N ASP A 188 -8.50 30.37 3.32
CA ASP A 188 -8.83 30.95 2.02
C ASP A 188 -9.00 29.82 0.99
N SER A 189 -10.25 29.66 0.51
CA SER A 189 -10.61 28.63 -0.47
C SER A 189 -9.97 28.84 -1.84
N ASP A 190 -9.53 30.06 -2.14
CA ASP A 190 -8.90 30.40 -3.43
C ASP A 190 -7.42 30.01 -3.47
N VAL A 191 -6.82 29.75 -2.30
CA VAL A 191 -5.42 29.30 -2.20
C VAL A 191 -5.35 27.79 -2.38
N LYS A 192 -4.73 27.37 -3.48
CA LYS A 192 -4.50 25.94 -3.75
C LYS A 192 -3.57 25.34 -2.70
N ASP A 193 -3.95 24.16 -2.23
CA ASP A 193 -3.08 23.38 -1.33
C ASP A 193 -1.84 22.89 -2.08
N LEU A 194 -0.74 22.77 -1.34
CA LEU A 194 0.54 22.35 -1.92
C LEU A 194 0.62 20.82 -2.01
N VAL A 195 0.88 20.33 -3.21
CA VAL A 195 1.16 18.91 -3.46
C VAL A 195 2.58 18.59 -3.02
N LEU A 196 2.70 17.54 -2.21
CA LEU A 196 3.96 17.03 -1.68
C LEU A 196 4.52 15.92 -2.57
N ASN A 197 5.84 15.84 -2.63
CA ASN A 197 6.58 14.84 -3.38
C ASN A 197 7.34 13.90 -2.45
N GLU A 198 7.71 12.74 -2.99
CA GLU A 198 8.61 11.79 -2.32
C GLU A 198 9.93 12.49 -1.92
N GLY A 199 10.37 12.26 -0.69
CA GLY A 199 11.61 12.84 -0.15
C GLY A 199 11.48 14.27 0.39
N ASP A 200 10.29 14.90 0.29
CA ASP A 200 10.09 16.22 0.89
C ASP A 200 10.34 16.18 2.40
N THR A 201 11.02 17.21 2.90
CA THR A 201 11.18 17.44 4.33
C THR A 201 10.43 18.70 4.73
N ILE A 202 9.41 18.54 5.57
CA ILE A 202 8.56 19.63 6.07
C ILE A 202 9.03 19.96 7.48
N TRP A 203 9.37 21.20 7.72
CA TRP A 203 9.75 21.68 9.03
C TRP A 203 8.81 22.80 9.49
N VAL A 204 8.16 22.56 10.63
CA VAL A 204 7.28 23.51 11.28
C VAL A 204 8.05 24.21 12.40
N PRO A 205 8.43 25.49 12.21
CA PRO A 205 9.16 26.24 13.24
C PRO A 205 8.25 26.58 14.44
N GLU A 206 8.88 26.89 15.55
CA GLU A 206 8.17 27.48 16.68
C GLU A 206 7.88 28.97 16.46
N ARG A 207 6.85 29.46 17.11
CA ARG A 207 6.59 30.90 17.19
C ARG A 207 7.61 31.55 18.09
N ILE A 208 8.32 32.51 17.60
CA ILE A 208 9.12 33.43 18.42
C ILE A 208 8.11 34.41 19.02
N ILE A 209 7.95 34.38 20.33
CA ILE A 209 7.11 35.31 21.10
C ILE A 209 7.89 36.59 21.36
#